data_5541287f0f58be304c19f7650efce68b
#
_entry.id   5541287f0f58be304c19f7650efce68b
#
_cell.length_a   1.000
_cell.length_b   1.000
_cell.length_c   1.000
_cell.angle_alpha   90.00
_cell.angle_beta   90.00
_cell.angle_gamma   90.00
#
_symmetry.space_group_name_H-M   'P 1'
#
loop_
_entity.id
_entity.type
_entity.pdbx_description
1 polymer ?
#
loop_
_entity_poly.entity_id
_entity_poly.type
_entity_poly.pdbx_seq_one_letter_code
_entity_poly.pdbx_strand_id
1 'polypeptide(L)'
;MSPTNNSAAIFNSIPQEYPVLNETIVYRSSIIDLVEVPLFGGTLVKTVYLSIDPYLRGRMREVSSQPYVNEFTIGKPISNFGIGKVIRSEKDGVYPDDFVYVQELPFQEYNVLLPEHPLRVIKEEPGIPLSAYVGVLGMPGQTAFYGLELVGKPVAGETIFVSSGASAVGSLVIQLAKAKGLKVISSVGSDDKVNFLGDIGADIAFNYKKENIADVLAKEGPIDIYWDNVGGSTLEAALDSCKVDARVVVCGAMSQYNAPEPYAIKNAIHILFKRLKVEGFFVISGEQQYEGRLNDPTKFLNALVPLIQSGQIKWSEQVYKGIESVGEGIVAVQTGVNTAKVVIEV
;
A
#
# COMPACT_ATOMS: atom_id res chain seq x y z
N MET A 1 29.56 -23.44 -1.24
CA MET A 1 29.88 -22.03 -0.86
C MET A 1 29.92 -21.97 0.65
N SER A 2 30.69 -21.10 1.25
CA SER A 2 30.71 -20.92 2.71
C SER A 2 29.36 -20.39 3.20
N PRO A 3 28.97 -20.66 4.47
CA PRO A 3 27.83 -20.01 5.09
C PRO A 3 27.89 -18.49 4.94
N THR A 4 26.76 -17.86 4.63
CA THR A 4 26.65 -16.43 4.39
C THR A 4 25.76 -15.75 5.43
N ASN A 5 25.90 -14.44 5.59
CA ASN A 5 25.00 -13.66 6.43
C ASN A 5 23.56 -13.76 5.93
N ASN A 6 22.63 -13.79 6.87
CA ASN A 6 21.20 -13.76 6.63
C ASN A 6 20.55 -12.85 7.68
N SER A 7 20.69 -11.57 7.45
CA SER A 7 20.19 -10.54 8.35
C SER A 7 18.69 -10.30 8.18
N ALA A 8 18.02 -9.88 9.24
CA ALA A 8 16.57 -9.69 9.26
C ALA A 8 16.13 -8.48 10.08
N ALA A 9 15.00 -7.90 9.70
CA ALA A 9 14.28 -6.89 10.45
C ALA A 9 13.26 -7.57 11.39
N ILE A 10 13.57 -7.60 12.67
CA ILE A 10 12.84 -8.35 13.69
C ILE A 10 11.84 -7.44 14.41
N PHE A 11 10.58 -7.88 14.55
CA PHE A 11 9.62 -7.24 15.42
C PHE A 11 10.02 -7.45 16.89
N ASN A 12 10.34 -6.37 17.59
CA ASN A 12 10.93 -6.45 18.93
C ASN A 12 9.97 -5.99 20.02
N SER A 13 9.14 -4.98 19.76
CA SER A 13 8.18 -4.46 20.74
C SER A 13 6.94 -3.87 20.09
N ILE A 14 5.82 -3.91 20.82
CA ILE A 14 4.55 -3.29 20.39
C ILE A 14 4.62 -1.79 20.73
N PRO A 15 4.55 -0.90 19.71
CA PRO A 15 4.57 0.53 19.97
C PRO A 15 3.23 1.01 20.54
N GLN A 16 3.27 1.90 21.53
CA GLN A 16 2.07 2.51 22.14
C GLN A 16 1.35 3.44 21.13
N GLU A 17 2.11 4.28 20.46
CA GLU A 17 1.66 5.21 19.42
C GLU A 17 2.45 4.93 18.14
N TYR A 18 3.39 5.79 17.78
CA TYR A 18 4.24 5.61 16.61
C TYR A 18 5.33 4.56 16.85
N PRO A 19 5.71 3.80 15.81
CA PRO A 19 6.90 2.95 15.88
C PRO A 19 8.14 3.77 16.22
N VAL A 20 8.98 3.23 17.10
CA VAL A 20 10.23 3.87 17.56
C VAL A 20 11.42 3.20 16.86
N LEU A 21 12.27 4.03 16.25
CA LEU A 21 13.46 3.57 15.54
C LEU A 21 14.39 2.79 16.47
N ASN A 22 14.89 1.65 16.02
CA ASN A 22 15.77 0.73 16.75
C ASN A 22 15.18 0.13 18.04
N GLU A 23 13.87 0.29 18.24
CA GLU A 23 13.15 -0.27 19.39
C GLU A 23 11.99 -1.17 18.91
N THR A 24 11.11 -0.66 18.06
CA THR A 24 9.97 -1.42 17.54
C THR A 24 10.44 -2.50 16.56
N ILE A 25 11.32 -2.13 15.65
CA ILE A 25 11.98 -3.04 14.72
C ILE A 25 13.47 -2.96 14.95
N VAL A 26 14.10 -4.12 15.16
CA VAL A 26 15.54 -4.24 15.37
C VAL A 26 16.17 -5.10 14.28
N TYR A 27 17.40 -4.74 13.91
CA TYR A 27 18.21 -5.53 13.00
C TYR A 27 18.91 -6.66 13.74
N ARG A 28 18.86 -7.89 13.20
CA ARG A 28 19.59 -9.04 13.70
C ARG A 28 20.21 -9.83 12.58
N SER A 29 21.47 -10.20 12.76
CA SER A 29 22.19 -11.07 11.82
C SER A 29 22.12 -12.55 12.26
N SER A 30 22.04 -13.43 11.29
CA SER A 30 22.17 -14.87 11.43
C SER A 30 23.00 -15.42 10.28
N ILE A 31 23.21 -16.74 10.22
CA ILE A 31 23.96 -17.40 9.16
C ILE A 31 23.06 -18.41 8.47
N ILE A 32 23.19 -18.50 7.14
CA ILE A 32 22.52 -19.52 6.32
C ILE A 32 23.54 -20.20 5.38
N ASP A 33 23.36 -21.49 5.18
CA ASP A 33 24.06 -22.22 4.11
C ASP A 33 23.14 -22.30 2.88
N LEU A 34 23.46 -21.58 1.84
CA LEU A 34 22.61 -21.50 0.63
C LEU A 34 22.60 -22.79 -0.18
N VAL A 35 23.59 -23.69 0.03
CA VAL A 35 23.70 -24.98 -0.66
C VAL A 35 22.95 -26.05 0.08
N GLU A 36 23.15 -26.14 1.41
CA GLU A 36 22.68 -27.27 2.22
C GLU A 36 21.34 -27.01 2.88
N VAL A 37 20.85 -25.73 2.95
CA VAL A 37 19.55 -25.44 3.56
C VAL A 37 18.44 -26.25 2.86
N PRO A 38 17.64 -27.05 3.60
CA PRO A 38 16.58 -27.84 3.01
C PRO A 38 15.43 -26.97 2.51
N LEU A 39 14.88 -27.26 1.34
CA LEU A 39 13.80 -26.51 0.71
C LEU A 39 12.41 -27.09 0.99
N PHE A 40 12.32 -28.36 1.36
CA PHE A 40 11.05 -29.06 1.67
C PHE A 40 10.02 -28.96 0.52
N GLY A 41 10.47 -29.02 -0.73
CA GLY A 41 9.63 -28.84 -1.92
C GLY A 41 9.36 -27.37 -2.28
N GLY A 42 9.96 -26.43 -1.57
CA GLY A 42 9.80 -25.00 -1.75
C GLY A 42 10.91 -24.33 -2.56
N THR A 43 11.14 -23.06 -2.27
CA THR A 43 12.03 -22.20 -3.04
C THR A 43 12.91 -21.35 -2.11
N LEU A 44 14.22 -21.32 -2.34
CA LEU A 44 15.14 -20.39 -1.70
C LEU A 44 15.25 -19.13 -2.55
N VAL A 45 14.93 -18.00 -1.97
CA VAL A 45 15.04 -16.69 -2.62
C VAL A 45 15.99 -15.77 -1.89
N LYS A 46 16.74 -14.96 -2.63
CA LYS A 46 17.38 -13.75 -2.14
C LYS A 46 16.37 -12.61 -2.25
N THR A 47 16.10 -11.91 -1.16
CA THR A 47 15.29 -10.70 -1.17
C THR A 47 15.95 -9.61 -2.00
N VAL A 48 15.19 -8.92 -2.84
CA VAL A 48 15.66 -7.82 -3.69
C VAL A 48 14.99 -6.51 -3.31
N TYR A 49 13.65 -6.52 -3.22
CA TYR A 49 12.87 -5.34 -2.85
C TYR A 49 11.78 -5.71 -1.84
N LEU A 50 11.56 -4.83 -0.87
CA LEU A 50 10.48 -4.95 0.12
C LEU A 50 9.58 -3.72 0.10
N SER A 51 8.29 -3.95 0.25
CA SER A 51 7.27 -2.91 0.33
C SER A 51 7.10 -2.43 1.76
N ILE A 52 7.17 -1.12 2.00
CA ILE A 52 6.73 -0.53 3.26
C ILE A 52 5.38 0.14 3.04
N ASP A 53 4.37 -0.34 3.76
CA ASP A 53 2.99 0.11 3.64
C ASP A 53 2.41 0.54 4.99
N PRO A 54 1.52 1.54 5.02
CA PRO A 54 0.99 2.08 6.27
C PRO A 54 0.29 1.05 7.16
N TYR A 55 -0.42 0.09 6.57
CA TYR A 55 -1.20 -0.92 7.30
C TYR A 55 -0.33 -1.85 8.17
N LEU A 56 1.00 -1.90 7.94
CA LEU A 56 1.93 -2.65 8.79
C LEU A 56 1.83 -2.24 10.26
N ARG A 57 1.44 -0.98 10.54
CA ARG A 57 1.20 -0.53 11.92
C ARG A 57 0.08 -1.33 12.58
N GLY A 58 -0.97 -1.68 11.85
CA GLY A 58 -2.06 -2.51 12.34
C GLY A 58 -1.64 -3.94 12.72
N ARG A 59 -0.50 -4.41 12.19
CA ARG A 59 0.11 -5.71 12.54
C ARG A 59 1.00 -5.67 13.77
N MET A 60 1.36 -4.47 14.26
CA MET A 60 2.21 -4.22 15.43
C MET A 60 1.37 -4.07 16.70
N ARG A 61 0.51 -5.05 17.01
CA ARG A 61 -0.42 -5.05 18.14
C ARG A 61 -0.46 -6.43 18.80
N GLU A 62 -1.11 -6.52 19.95
CA GLU A 62 -1.41 -7.80 20.56
C GLU A 62 -2.38 -8.60 19.68
N VAL A 63 -2.24 -9.93 19.71
CA VAL A 63 -3.11 -10.85 18.99
C VAL A 63 -4.56 -10.61 19.40
N SER A 64 -5.40 -10.28 18.43
CA SER A 64 -6.82 -10.02 18.65
C SER A 64 -7.69 -11.15 18.08
N SER A 65 -8.93 -11.25 18.57
CA SER A 65 -9.91 -12.25 18.11
C SER A 65 -10.48 -11.95 16.71
N GLN A 66 -10.18 -10.78 16.13
CA GLN A 66 -10.64 -10.37 14.80
C GLN A 66 -9.49 -9.75 14.02
N PRO A 67 -8.56 -10.55 13.50
CA PRO A 67 -7.44 -10.04 12.73
C PRO A 67 -7.91 -9.59 11.33
N TYR A 68 -7.74 -8.30 11.05
CA TYR A 68 -7.83 -7.75 9.69
C TYR A 68 -6.69 -8.29 8.81
N VAL A 69 -5.49 -8.39 9.39
CA VAL A 69 -4.30 -9.06 8.88
C VAL A 69 -3.58 -9.71 10.06
N ASN A 70 -2.84 -10.77 9.81
CA ASN A 70 -2.06 -11.45 10.86
C ASN A 70 -1.09 -10.49 11.54
N GLU A 71 -1.09 -10.51 12.87
CA GLU A 71 -0.18 -9.72 13.69
C GLU A 71 1.25 -10.24 13.57
N PHE A 72 2.21 -9.36 13.78
CA PHE A 72 3.62 -9.75 13.89
C PHE A 72 3.90 -10.46 15.21
N THR A 73 4.75 -11.46 15.16
CA THR A 73 5.20 -12.18 16.35
C THR A 73 6.49 -11.56 16.87
N ILE A 74 6.52 -11.16 18.16
CA ILE A 74 7.74 -10.63 18.79
C ILE A 74 8.88 -11.65 18.67
N GLY A 75 10.06 -11.16 18.29
CA GLY A 75 11.27 -11.96 18.08
C GLY A 75 11.36 -12.64 16.70
N LYS A 76 10.37 -12.44 15.81
CA LYS A 76 10.38 -12.96 14.43
C LYS A 76 10.57 -11.82 13.43
N PRO A 77 11.09 -12.13 12.20
CA PRO A 77 11.07 -11.17 11.11
C PRO A 77 9.66 -10.67 10.85
N ILE A 78 9.51 -9.36 10.59
CA ILE A 78 8.28 -8.85 10.02
C ILE A 78 8.15 -9.32 8.57
N SER A 79 6.96 -9.24 7.99
CA SER A 79 6.69 -9.65 6.62
C SER A 79 5.76 -8.70 5.90
N ASN A 80 5.89 -8.62 4.60
CA ASN A 80 4.99 -7.91 3.70
C ASN A 80 5.23 -8.36 2.25
N PHE A 81 4.66 -7.65 1.29
CA PHE A 81 4.96 -7.88 -0.13
C PHE A 81 6.41 -7.54 -0.44
N GLY A 82 7.03 -8.38 -1.25
CA GLY A 82 8.40 -8.17 -1.69
C GLY A 82 8.72 -8.90 -3.00
N ILE A 83 9.93 -8.69 -3.48
CA ILE A 83 10.49 -9.37 -4.63
C ILE A 83 11.72 -10.14 -4.19
N GLY A 84 11.72 -11.43 -4.52
CA GLY A 84 12.87 -12.30 -4.36
C GLY A 84 13.45 -12.73 -5.70
N LYS A 85 14.78 -12.91 -5.77
CA LYS A 85 15.45 -13.62 -6.84
C LYS A 85 15.62 -15.08 -6.42
N VAL A 86 15.17 -16.00 -7.23
CA VAL A 86 15.27 -17.44 -6.96
C VAL A 86 16.72 -17.89 -7.02
N ILE A 87 17.22 -18.51 -5.96
CA ILE A 87 18.55 -19.10 -5.88
C ILE A 87 18.49 -20.60 -6.17
N ARG A 88 17.54 -21.31 -5.52
CA ARG A 88 17.26 -22.74 -5.69
C ARG A 88 15.76 -22.96 -5.60
N SER A 89 15.22 -23.93 -6.34
CA SER A 89 13.81 -24.28 -6.29
C SER A 89 13.60 -25.79 -6.43
N GLU A 90 12.66 -26.31 -5.66
CA GLU A 90 12.05 -27.64 -5.79
C GLU A 90 10.56 -27.49 -6.18
N LYS A 91 10.08 -26.26 -6.39
CA LYS A 91 8.69 -25.94 -6.76
C LYS A 91 8.54 -25.90 -8.28
N ASP A 92 7.56 -26.65 -8.81
CA ASP A 92 7.27 -26.66 -10.24
C ASP A 92 6.92 -25.27 -10.77
N GLY A 93 7.47 -24.93 -11.95
CA GLY A 93 7.20 -23.64 -12.62
C GLY A 93 7.96 -22.46 -12.04
N VAL A 94 8.89 -22.68 -11.11
CA VAL A 94 9.76 -21.66 -10.52
C VAL A 94 11.21 -22.12 -10.64
N TYR A 95 12.03 -21.35 -11.33
CA TYR A 95 13.39 -21.75 -11.68
C TYR A 95 14.44 -20.80 -11.10
N PRO A 96 15.69 -21.27 -10.87
CA PRO A 96 16.80 -20.38 -10.53
C PRO A 96 16.91 -19.20 -11.50
N ASP A 97 17.25 -18.04 -10.95
CA ASP A 97 17.30 -16.72 -11.60
C ASP A 97 15.96 -16.06 -11.91
N ASP A 98 14.82 -16.74 -11.76
CA ASP A 98 13.51 -16.07 -11.81
C ASP A 98 13.38 -14.98 -10.74
N PHE A 99 12.71 -13.88 -11.06
CA PHE A 99 12.20 -12.95 -10.07
C PHE A 99 10.77 -13.32 -9.69
N VAL A 100 10.51 -13.35 -8.39
CA VAL A 100 9.19 -13.71 -7.85
C VAL A 100 8.62 -12.59 -6.99
N TYR A 101 7.37 -12.23 -7.26
CA TYR A 101 6.57 -11.40 -6.37
C TYR A 101 5.98 -12.29 -5.27
N VAL A 102 6.25 -11.96 -4.03
CA VAL A 102 5.92 -12.79 -2.88
C VAL A 102 5.03 -12.01 -1.93
N GLN A 103 3.91 -12.62 -1.51
CA GLN A 103 3.10 -12.14 -0.41
C GLN A 103 3.70 -12.65 0.90
N GLU A 104 3.63 -11.84 1.95
CA GLU A 104 4.17 -12.21 3.27
C GLU A 104 5.65 -12.64 3.23
N LEU A 105 6.46 -12.02 2.35
CA LEU A 105 7.91 -12.24 2.31
C LEU A 105 8.51 -11.76 3.64
N PRO A 106 9.17 -12.64 4.43
CA PRO A 106 9.86 -12.20 5.64
C PRO A 106 10.95 -11.18 5.28
N PHE A 107 11.05 -10.10 6.07
CA PHE A 107 12.06 -9.07 5.87
C PHE A 107 13.42 -9.57 6.33
N GLN A 108 14.02 -10.39 5.50
CA GLN A 108 15.26 -11.10 5.69
C GLN A 108 15.98 -11.22 4.34
N GLU A 109 17.32 -11.28 4.34
CA GLU A 109 18.10 -11.30 3.10
C GLU A 109 17.86 -12.55 2.25
N TYR A 110 17.74 -13.73 2.89
CA TYR A 110 17.44 -15.00 2.23
C TYR A 110 16.29 -15.72 2.94
N ASN A 111 15.37 -16.26 2.16
CA ASN A 111 14.16 -16.90 2.66
C ASN A 111 13.93 -18.24 1.99
N VAL A 112 13.65 -19.29 2.77
CA VAL A 112 13.07 -20.52 2.27
C VAL A 112 11.56 -20.37 2.31
N LEU A 113 10.93 -20.32 1.15
CA LEU A 113 9.48 -20.25 0.98
C LEU A 113 8.95 -21.66 0.75
N LEU A 114 8.06 -22.11 1.63
CA LEU A 114 7.43 -23.44 1.52
C LEU A 114 6.53 -23.53 0.28
N PRO A 115 6.17 -24.74 -0.20
CA PRO A 115 5.39 -24.93 -1.43
C PRO A 115 4.07 -24.16 -1.48
N GLU A 116 3.38 -24.05 -0.34
CA GLU A 116 2.09 -23.35 -0.20
C GLU A 116 2.23 -21.84 -0.13
N HIS A 117 3.45 -21.30 0.01
CA HIS A 117 3.65 -19.88 0.14
C HIS A 117 3.22 -19.14 -1.15
N PRO A 118 2.34 -18.13 -1.06
CA PRO A 118 1.84 -17.44 -2.24
C PRO A 118 2.95 -16.64 -2.93
N LEU A 119 3.33 -17.06 -4.12
CA LEU A 119 4.27 -16.35 -4.98
C LEU A 119 3.84 -16.45 -6.45
N ARG A 120 4.26 -15.49 -7.26
CA ARG A 120 4.16 -15.58 -8.73
C ARG A 120 5.46 -15.14 -9.38
N VAL A 121 5.85 -15.80 -10.44
CA VAL A 121 6.99 -15.37 -11.27
C VAL A 121 6.64 -14.04 -11.94
N ILE A 122 7.58 -13.09 -11.88
CA ILE A 122 7.45 -11.79 -12.55
C ILE A 122 7.91 -11.97 -13.99
N LYS A 123 7.05 -11.59 -14.93
CA LYS A 123 7.47 -11.32 -16.29
C LYS A 123 7.92 -9.86 -16.34
N GLU A 124 9.22 -9.67 -16.52
CA GLU A 124 9.78 -8.33 -16.60
C GLU A 124 9.28 -7.60 -17.85
N GLU A 125 8.84 -6.35 -17.66
CA GLU A 125 8.35 -5.50 -18.73
C GLU A 125 9.45 -4.47 -19.11
N PRO A 126 9.76 -4.32 -20.41
CA PRO A 126 10.80 -3.40 -20.84
C PRO A 126 10.58 -1.97 -20.36
N GLY A 127 11.62 -1.37 -19.78
CA GLY A 127 11.60 0.01 -19.28
C GLY A 127 10.90 0.19 -17.91
N ILE A 128 10.46 -0.88 -17.26
CA ILE A 128 9.86 -0.84 -15.93
C ILE A 128 10.82 -1.50 -14.93
N PRO A 129 11.30 -0.78 -13.90
CA PRO A 129 12.20 -1.35 -12.91
C PRO A 129 11.44 -2.36 -12.02
N LEU A 130 12.17 -3.35 -11.50
CA LEU A 130 11.60 -4.37 -10.61
C LEU A 130 10.95 -3.76 -9.36
N SER A 131 11.48 -2.66 -8.82
CA SER A 131 10.91 -1.96 -7.67
C SER A 131 9.44 -1.53 -7.89
N ALA A 132 9.05 -1.23 -9.14
CA ALA A 132 7.67 -0.88 -9.48
C ALA A 132 6.65 -1.97 -9.10
N TYR A 133 7.09 -3.24 -9.07
CA TYR A 133 6.22 -4.37 -8.70
C TYR A 133 5.90 -4.47 -7.20
N VAL A 134 6.59 -3.71 -6.33
CA VAL A 134 6.18 -3.52 -4.92
C VAL A 134 5.43 -2.20 -4.68
N GLY A 135 5.25 -1.41 -5.74
CA GLY A 135 4.56 -0.11 -5.73
C GLY A 135 3.38 -0.07 -6.70
N VAL A 136 3.57 0.69 -7.80
CA VAL A 136 2.54 0.97 -8.81
C VAL A 136 2.02 -0.28 -9.54
N LEU A 137 2.84 -1.32 -9.69
CA LEU A 137 2.47 -2.64 -10.25
C LEU A 137 2.31 -3.74 -9.19
N GLY A 138 2.35 -3.38 -7.91
CA GLY A 138 2.15 -4.26 -6.78
C GLY A 138 0.80 -4.05 -6.07
N MET A 139 0.75 -4.45 -4.78
CA MET A 139 -0.45 -4.35 -3.96
C MET A 139 -1.04 -2.93 -3.90
N PRO A 140 -0.26 -1.84 -3.73
CA PRO A 140 -0.81 -0.48 -3.75
C PRO A 140 -1.47 -0.11 -5.08
N GLY A 141 -0.85 -0.52 -6.21
CA GLY A 141 -1.42 -0.31 -7.53
C GLY A 141 -2.72 -1.08 -7.75
N GLN A 142 -2.75 -2.36 -7.36
CA GLN A 142 -3.96 -3.19 -7.41
C GLN A 142 -5.08 -2.60 -6.54
N THR A 143 -4.73 -2.08 -5.36
CA THR A 143 -5.68 -1.41 -4.46
C THR A 143 -6.34 -0.22 -5.16
N ALA A 144 -5.55 0.67 -5.77
CA ALA A 144 -6.07 1.82 -6.50
C ALA A 144 -6.96 1.42 -7.68
N PHE A 145 -6.48 0.49 -8.51
CA PHE A 145 -7.15 0.05 -9.72
C PHE A 145 -8.49 -0.63 -9.42
N TYR A 146 -8.47 -1.69 -8.64
CA TYR A 146 -9.67 -2.47 -8.35
C TYR A 146 -10.64 -1.74 -7.41
N GLY A 147 -10.15 -1.03 -6.40
CA GLY A 147 -11.02 -0.25 -5.52
C GLY A 147 -11.76 0.86 -6.25
N LEU A 148 -11.09 1.53 -7.21
CA LEU A 148 -11.75 2.53 -8.03
C LEU A 148 -12.77 1.89 -9.01
N GLU A 149 -12.44 0.74 -9.60
CA GLU A 149 -13.32 0.06 -10.55
C GLU A 149 -14.53 -0.60 -9.87
N LEU A 150 -14.30 -1.31 -8.76
CA LEU A 150 -15.33 -2.18 -8.16
C LEU A 150 -16.21 -1.45 -7.15
N VAL A 151 -15.66 -0.51 -6.40
CA VAL A 151 -16.37 0.25 -5.35
C VAL A 151 -16.64 1.67 -5.79
N GLY A 152 -15.63 2.39 -6.26
CA GLY A 152 -15.76 3.77 -6.74
C GLY A 152 -16.70 3.91 -7.93
N LYS A 153 -16.61 2.99 -8.91
CA LYS A 153 -17.45 2.95 -10.12
C LYS A 153 -17.60 4.32 -10.78
N PRO A 154 -16.49 4.99 -11.12
CA PRO A 154 -16.51 6.38 -11.57
C PRO A 154 -17.20 6.54 -12.91
N VAL A 155 -17.94 7.65 -13.05
CA VAL A 155 -18.60 8.07 -14.29
C VAL A 155 -18.01 9.42 -14.70
N ALA A 156 -17.78 9.61 -16.01
CA ALA A 156 -17.25 10.86 -16.53
C ALA A 156 -18.09 12.07 -16.10
N GLY A 157 -17.44 13.15 -15.70
CA GLY A 157 -18.09 14.37 -15.18
C GLY A 157 -18.35 14.36 -13.67
N GLU A 158 -18.15 13.25 -12.97
CA GLU A 158 -18.22 13.20 -11.51
C GLU A 158 -17.05 13.91 -10.84
N THR A 159 -17.23 14.28 -9.59
CA THR A 159 -16.18 14.84 -8.72
C THR A 159 -15.74 13.80 -7.71
N ILE A 160 -14.43 13.55 -7.65
CA ILE A 160 -13.82 12.69 -6.63
C ILE A 160 -12.94 13.50 -5.68
N PHE A 161 -13.06 13.24 -4.37
CA PHE A 161 -12.08 13.67 -3.38
C PHE A 161 -11.18 12.50 -3.02
N VAL A 162 -9.85 12.70 -3.05
CA VAL A 162 -8.84 11.71 -2.70
C VAL A 162 -8.01 12.26 -1.53
N SER A 163 -8.18 11.70 -0.35
CA SER A 163 -7.33 12.05 0.79
C SER A 163 -5.96 11.36 0.70
N SER A 164 -4.90 12.01 1.20
CA SER A 164 -3.52 11.51 1.09
C SER A 164 -3.10 11.20 -0.36
N GLY A 165 -3.36 12.16 -1.27
CA GLY A 165 -3.19 11.96 -2.71
C GLY A 165 -1.78 11.67 -3.19
N ALA A 166 -0.74 12.07 -2.44
CA ALA A 166 0.65 11.76 -2.78
C ALA A 166 1.12 10.37 -2.30
N SER A 167 0.22 9.57 -1.69
CA SER A 167 0.53 8.18 -1.35
C SER A 167 0.59 7.28 -2.59
N ALA A 168 1.19 6.08 -2.47
CA ALA A 168 1.28 5.12 -3.57
C ALA A 168 -0.10 4.76 -4.15
N VAL A 169 -1.12 4.64 -3.31
CA VAL A 169 -2.50 4.39 -3.73
C VAL A 169 -3.15 5.67 -4.26
N GLY A 170 -3.10 6.77 -3.50
CA GLY A 170 -3.79 8.02 -3.84
C GLY A 170 -3.33 8.61 -5.16
N SER A 171 -2.02 8.59 -5.45
CA SER A 171 -1.47 9.13 -6.69
C SER A 171 -1.96 8.38 -7.94
N LEU A 172 -2.11 7.07 -7.84
CA LEU A 172 -2.66 6.28 -8.94
C LEU A 172 -4.17 6.47 -9.08
N VAL A 173 -4.92 6.57 -7.97
CA VAL A 173 -6.37 6.88 -8.01
C VAL A 173 -6.62 8.20 -8.71
N ILE A 174 -5.84 9.26 -8.43
CA ILE A 174 -5.95 10.56 -9.09
C ILE A 174 -5.79 10.41 -10.59
N GLN A 175 -4.74 9.76 -11.06
CA GLN A 175 -4.43 9.61 -12.48
C GLN A 175 -5.49 8.76 -13.20
N LEU A 176 -5.95 7.66 -12.58
CA LEU A 176 -7.02 6.84 -13.13
C LEU A 176 -8.36 7.59 -13.18
N ALA A 177 -8.67 8.39 -12.16
CA ALA A 177 -9.87 9.23 -12.14
C ALA A 177 -9.83 10.30 -13.24
N LYS A 178 -8.68 10.95 -13.43
CA LYS A 178 -8.48 11.93 -14.52
C LYS A 178 -8.64 11.26 -15.89
N ALA A 179 -8.04 10.09 -16.10
CA ALA A 179 -8.19 9.35 -17.36
C ALA A 179 -9.65 8.97 -17.66
N LYS A 180 -10.51 8.87 -16.63
CA LYS A 180 -11.95 8.63 -16.77
C LYS A 180 -12.78 9.92 -16.83
N GLY A 181 -12.17 11.12 -16.86
CA GLY A 181 -12.85 12.40 -17.03
C GLY A 181 -13.49 12.96 -15.76
N LEU A 182 -12.99 12.62 -14.57
CA LEU A 182 -13.48 13.18 -13.32
C LEU A 182 -12.80 14.51 -12.98
N LYS A 183 -13.53 15.38 -12.23
CA LYS A 183 -12.90 16.46 -11.46
C LYS A 183 -12.27 15.84 -10.20
N VAL A 184 -10.99 16.11 -9.98
CA VAL A 184 -10.22 15.55 -8.85
C VAL A 184 -9.85 16.63 -7.87
N ILE A 185 -10.32 16.48 -6.62
CA ILE A 185 -9.90 17.25 -5.45
C ILE A 185 -8.99 16.34 -4.62
N SER A 186 -7.86 16.85 -4.12
CA SER A 186 -6.96 16.02 -3.32
C SER A 186 -6.23 16.80 -2.24
N SER A 187 -5.99 16.15 -1.09
CA SER A 187 -5.32 16.73 0.06
C SER A 187 -4.00 16.01 0.40
N VAL A 188 -3.02 16.80 0.83
CA VAL A 188 -1.71 16.33 1.29
C VAL A 188 -1.22 17.18 2.48
N GLY A 189 -0.11 16.76 3.12
CA GLY A 189 0.40 17.39 4.34
C GLY A 189 1.62 18.31 4.15
N SER A 190 2.02 18.65 2.91
CA SER A 190 3.09 19.60 2.62
C SER A 190 2.91 20.26 1.26
N ASP A 191 3.52 21.45 1.06
CA ASP A 191 3.38 22.21 -0.18
C ASP A 191 4.08 21.52 -1.36
N ASP A 192 5.21 20.87 -1.14
CA ASP A 192 5.90 20.11 -2.19
C ASP A 192 5.01 18.99 -2.73
N LYS A 193 4.27 18.32 -1.84
CA LYS A 193 3.29 17.31 -2.25
C LYS A 193 2.08 17.92 -2.99
N VAL A 194 1.69 19.18 -2.70
CA VAL A 194 0.65 19.90 -3.47
C VAL A 194 1.08 20.07 -4.92
N ASN A 195 2.32 20.51 -5.16
CA ASN A 195 2.86 20.65 -6.52
C ASN A 195 2.83 19.32 -7.27
N PHE A 196 3.28 18.23 -6.62
CA PHE A 196 3.22 16.88 -7.19
C PHE A 196 1.79 16.47 -7.58
N LEU A 197 0.77 16.78 -6.75
CA LEU A 197 -0.62 16.49 -7.11
C LEU A 197 -1.07 17.19 -8.39
N GLY A 198 -0.66 18.45 -8.60
CA GLY A 198 -0.92 19.18 -9.85
C GLY A 198 -0.26 18.49 -11.05
N ASP A 199 0.99 18.04 -10.90
CA ASP A 199 1.75 17.36 -11.96
C ASP A 199 1.14 16.03 -12.40
N ILE A 200 0.38 15.37 -11.52
CA ILE A 200 -0.33 14.11 -11.80
C ILE A 200 -1.81 14.31 -12.11
N GLY A 201 -2.27 15.57 -12.25
CA GLY A 201 -3.56 15.92 -12.81
C GLY A 201 -4.68 16.20 -11.81
N ALA A 202 -4.41 16.44 -10.52
CA ALA A 202 -5.43 16.93 -9.60
C ALA A 202 -5.88 18.35 -10.03
N ASP A 203 -7.19 18.58 -10.16
CA ASP A 203 -7.74 19.90 -10.51
C ASP A 203 -7.64 20.86 -9.32
N ILE A 204 -7.85 20.36 -8.12
CA ILE A 204 -7.70 21.06 -6.86
C ILE A 204 -6.79 20.26 -5.94
N ALA A 205 -5.65 20.82 -5.59
CA ALA A 205 -4.68 20.25 -4.68
C ALA A 205 -4.44 21.21 -3.52
N PHE A 206 -4.48 20.74 -2.28
CA PHE A 206 -4.30 21.58 -1.11
C PHE A 206 -3.56 20.91 0.05
N ASN A 207 -2.96 21.74 0.91
CA ASN A 207 -2.29 21.32 2.11
C ASN A 207 -3.25 21.42 3.31
N TYR A 208 -3.74 20.27 3.80
CA TYR A 208 -4.71 20.20 4.90
C TYR A 208 -4.21 20.78 6.24
N LYS A 209 -2.90 21.02 6.36
CA LYS A 209 -2.33 21.71 7.54
C LYS A 209 -2.47 23.24 7.46
N LYS A 210 -2.77 23.78 6.27
CA LYS A 210 -2.91 25.22 6.00
C LYS A 210 -4.34 25.60 5.65
N GLU A 211 -5.07 24.70 5.01
CA GLU A 211 -6.45 24.92 4.58
C GLU A 211 -7.38 23.92 5.25
N ASN A 212 -8.52 24.38 5.73
CA ASN A 212 -9.52 23.50 6.33
C ASN A 212 -10.18 22.64 5.27
N ILE A 213 -10.22 21.32 5.47
CA ILE A 213 -10.78 20.35 4.51
C ILE A 213 -12.27 20.65 4.24
N ALA A 214 -13.06 20.94 5.29
CA ALA A 214 -14.49 21.20 5.14
C ALA A 214 -14.74 22.45 4.29
N ASP A 215 -13.96 23.52 4.47
CA ASP A 215 -14.10 24.76 3.71
C ASP A 215 -13.75 24.54 2.23
N VAL A 216 -12.66 23.81 1.94
CA VAL A 216 -12.28 23.46 0.56
C VAL A 216 -13.37 22.62 -0.10
N LEU A 217 -13.87 21.58 0.59
CA LEU A 217 -14.90 20.72 0.03
C LEU A 217 -16.25 21.42 -0.13
N ALA A 218 -16.59 22.37 0.75
CA ALA A 218 -17.79 23.21 0.60
C ALA A 218 -17.73 24.11 -0.64
N LYS A 219 -16.53 24.63 -0.96
CA LYS A 219 -16.29 25.48 -2.13
C LYS A 219 -16.23 24.71 -3.43
N GLU A 220 -15.51 23.56 -3.43
CA GLU A 220 -15.14 22.83 -4.65
C GLU A 220 -16.03 21.63 -4.96
N GLY A 221 -16.79 21.18 -3.98
CA GLY A 221 -17.76 20.09 -4.13
C GLY A 221 -19.07 20.52 -4.76
N PRO A 222 -20.17 19.79 -4.57
CA PRO A 222 -20.24 18.55 -3.81
C PRO A 222 -19.56 17.36 -4.52
N ILE A 223 -19.17 16.31 -3.75
CA ILE A 223 -18.43 15.15 -4.24
C ILE A 223 -19.32 13.95 -4.52
N ASP A 224 -19.03 13.23 -5.60
CA ASP A 224 -19.71 11.99 -5.99
C ASP A 224 -19.01 10.76 -5.43
N ILE A 225 -17.68 10.85 -5.30
CA ILE A 225 -16.85 9.77 -4.77
C ILE A 225 -15.89 10.36 -3.72
N TYR A 226 -15.78 9.70 -2.57
CA TYR A 226 -14.68 9.91 -1.65
C TYR A 226 -13.78 8.68 -1.60
N TRP A 227 -12.52 8.85 -1.95
CA TRP A 227 -11.48 7.84 -1.73
C TRP A 227 -10.79 8.13 -0.41
N ASP A 228 -11.11 7.32 0.60
CA ASP A 228 -10.64 7.50 1.97
C ASP A 228 -9.38 6.69 2.27
N ASN A 229 -8.24 7.37 2.39
CA ASN A 229 -6.99 6.82 2.91
C ASN A 229 -6.74 7.22 4.38
N VAL A 230 -7.51 8.14 4.94
CA VAL A 230 -7.17 8.86 6.17
C VAL A 230 -8.12 8.58 7.33
N GLY A 231 -9.42 8.48 7.07
CA GLY A 231 -10.43 8.35 8.13
C GLY A 231 -10.58 9.60 9.00
N GLY A 232 -11.07 9.41 10.22
CA GLY A 232 -11.15 10.46 11.24
C GLY A 232 -11.94 11.70 10.80
N SER A 233 -11.46 12.89 11.16
CA SER A 233 -12.09 14.17 10.81
C SER A 233 -12.15 14.44 9.30
N THR A 234 -11.25 13.82 8.50
CA THR A 234 -11.30 13.93 7.05
C THR A 234 -12.51 13.20 6.47
N LEU A 235 -12.79 11.99 6.98
CA LEU A 235 -14.01 11.25 6.61
C LEU A 235 -15.25 12.04 7.02
N GLU A 236 -15.29 12.63 8.22
CA GLU A 236 -16.40 13.45 8.70
C GLU A 236 -16.67 14.63 7.75
N ALA A 237 -15.64 15.40 7.38
CA ALA A 237 -15.76 16.50 6.43
C ALA A 237 -16.24 16.04 5.03
N ALA A 238 -15.77 14.87 4.56
CA ALA A 238 -16.21 14.31 3.30
C ALA A 238 -17.70 13.90 3.32
N LEU A 239 -18.19 13.29 4.40
CA LEU A 239 -19.61 12.94 4.54
C LEU A 239 -20.52 14.16 4.46
N ASP A 240 -20.08 15.31 5.02
CA ASP A 240 -20.82 16.58 4.90
C ASP A 240 -20.90 17.07 3.45
N SER A 241 -19.87 16.82 2.65
CA SER A 241 -19.73 17.32 1.28
C SER A 241 -20.21 16.35 0.20
N CYS A 242 -20.54 15.11 0.56
CA CYS A 242 -21.07 14.11 -0.36
C CYS A 242 -22.43 14.53 -0.95
N LYS A 243 -22.61 14.27 -2.25
CA LYS A 243 -23.93 14.27 -2.90
C LYS A 243 -24.80 13.14 -2.36
N VAL A 244 -26.07 13.22 -2.69
CA VAL A 244 -26.99 12.08 -2.54
C VAL A 244 -26.52 10.93 -3.46
N ASP A 245 -26.54 9.70 -2.93
CA ASP A 245 -26.06 8.47 -3.60
C ASP A 245 -24.55 8.42 -3.85
N ALA A 246 -23.76 9.28 -3.20
CA ALA A 246 -22.31 9.24 -3.30
C ALA A 246 -21.72 7.93 -2.74
N ARG A 247 -20.51 7.61 -3.19
CA ARG A 247 -19.77 6.41 -2.81
C ARG A 247 -18.53 6.79 -2.02
N VAL A 248 -18.34 6.12 -0.88
CA VAL A 248 -17.17 6.27 -0.03
C VAL A 248 -16.38 4.96 -0.05
N VAL A 249 -15.20 4.98 -0.66
CA VAL A 249 -14.27 3.86 -0.71
C VAL A 249 -13.34 3.95 0.49
N VAL A 250 -13.61 3.18 1.54
CA VAL A 250 -12.78 3.16 2.75
C VAL A 250 -11.60 2.23 2.51
N CYS A 251 -10.49 2.80 2.09
CA CYS A 251 -9.24 2.10 1.76
C CYS A 251 -8.25 2.06 2.93
N GLY A 252 -8.24 3.09 3.77
CA GLY A 252 -7.33 3.20 4.88
C GLY A 252 -7.80 4.18 5.95
N ALA A 253 -7.12 4.19 7.08
CA ALA A 253 -7.44 5.04 8.22
C ALA A 253 -6.14 5.61 8.85
N MET A 254 -5.29 6.23 8.03
CA MET A 254 -3.95 6.70 8.43
C MET A 254 -3.95 7.56 9.70
N SER A 255 -4.99 8.38 9.90
CA SER A 255 -5.13 9.20 11.11
C SER A 255 -5.40 8.39 12.37
N GLN A 256 -5.79 7.11 12.22
CA GLN A 256 -6.19 6.24 13.33
C GLN A 256 -5.14 5.19 13.70
N TYR A 257 -4.19 4.88 12.79
CA TYR A 257 -3.25 3.80 13.02
C TYR A 257 -2.34 3.98 14.23
N ASN A 258 -1.99 5.22 14.55
CA ASN A 258 -1.14 5.58 15.69
C ASN A 258 -1.89 6.38 16.77
N ALA A 259 -3.20 6.56 16.61
CA ALA A 259 -4.00 7.29 17.59
C ALA A 259 -4.24 6.42 18.84
N PRO A 260 -4.09 6.98 20.05
CA PRO A 260 -4.36 6.26 21.30
C PRO A 260 -5.84 5.92 21.46
N GLU A 261 -6.73 6.76 20.91
CA GLU A 261 -8.17 6.57 20.96
C GLU A 261 -8.80 6.70 19.56
N PRO A 262 -9.78 5.86 19.23
CA PRO A 262 -10.50 5.95 17.96
C PRO A 262 -11.25 7.28 17.82
N TYR A 263 -11.19 7.88 16.64
CA TYR A 263 -12.01 9.07 16.33
C TYR A 263 -13.48 8.70 16.20
N ALA A 264 -14.34 9.34 16.97
CA ALA A 264 -15.79 9.15 16.90
C ALA A 264 -16.39 10.03 15.79
N ILE A 265 -16.86 9.41 14.71
CA ILE A 265 -17.59 10.08 13.62
C ILE A 265 -18.94 10.61 14.16
N LYS A 266 -19.16 11.92 14.07
CA LYS A 266 -20.35 12.59 14.67
C LYS A 266 -21.51 12.72 13.69
N ASN A 267 -21.23 12.73 12.38
CA ASN A 267 -22.20 12.98 11.32
C ASN A 267 -22.56 11.74 10.49
N ALA A 268 -22.39 10.55 11.04
CA ALA A 268 -22.76 9.28 10.39
C ALA A 268 -24.22 9.23 9.91
N ILE A 269 -25.10 10.10 10.45
CA ILE A 269 -26.49 10.26 10.00
C ILE A 269 -26.61 10.62 8.51
N HIS A 270 -25.57 11.23 7.92
CA HIS A 270 -25.54 11.53 6.48
C HIS A 270 -25.52 10.28 5.60
N ILE A 271 -25.07 9.14 6.12
CA ILE A 271 -25.15 7.85 5.42
C ILE A 271 -26.63 7.54 5.09
N LEU A 272 -27.53 7.78 6.05
CA LEU A 272 -28.97 7.62 5.83
C LEU A 272 -29.56 8.74 4.95
N PHE A 273 -29.35 9.98 5.32
CA PHE A 273 -30.04 11.11 4.67
C PHE A 273 -29.63 11.33 3.22
N LYS A 274 -28.36 11.00 2.91
CA LYS A 274 -27.82 11.10 1.53
C LYS A 274 -27.75 9.74 0.83
N ARG A 275 -28.25 8.65 1.44
CA ARG A 275 -28.19 7.28 0.91
C ARG A 275 -26.80 6.88 0.45
N LEU A 276 -25.77 7.24 1.26
CA LEU A 276 -24.38 6.99 0.92
C LEU A 276 -24.08 5.49 0.88
N LYS A 277 -23.25 5.08 -0.07
CA LYS A 277 -22.66 3.75 -0.09
C LYS A 277 -21.24 3.84 0.49
N VAL A 278 -21.10 3.40 1.74
CA VAL A 278 -19.81 3.37 2.43
C VAL A 278 -19.33 1.94 2.45
N GLU A 279 -18.23 1.68 1.76
CA GLU A 279 -17.73 0.31 1.57
C GLU A 279 -16.23 0.24 1.86
N GLY A 280 -15.85 -0.69 2.75
CA GLY A 280 -14.46 -1.03 3.00
C GLY A 280 -13.89 -1.84 1.84
N PHE A 281 -12.72 -1.44 1.34
CA PHE A 281 -12.03 -2.15 0.26
C PHE A 281 -10.67 -2.65 0.72
N PHE A 282 -10.47 -3.96 0.62
CA PHE A 282 -9.22 -4.62 0.97
C PHE A 282 -8.83 -5.63 -0.11
N VAL A 283 -7.79 -5.32 -0.88
CA VAL A 283 -7.40 -6.09 -2.06
C VAL A 283 -6.92 -7.52 -1.76
N ILE A 284 -6.36 -7.77 -0.56
CA ILE A 284 -5.76 -9.06 -0.21
C ILE A 284 -6.82 -10.11 0.15
N SER A 285 -7.90 -9.70 0.83
CA SER A 285 -8.97 -10.61 1.30
C SER A 285 -10.28 -10.49 0.52
N GLY A 286 -10.32 -9.63 -0.46
CA GLY A 286 -11.53 -9.36 -1.26
C GLY A 286 -11.92 -10.44 -2.26
N GLU A 287 -11.20 -11.56 -2.33
CA GLU A 287 -11.43 -12.61 -3.32
C GLU A 287 -12.85 -13.15 -3.33
N GLN A 288 -13.40 -13.46 -2.17
CA GLN A 288 -14.77 -13.99 -2.03
C GLN A 288 -15.81 -12.91 -2.35
N GLN A 289 -15.55 -11.66 -1.98
CA GLN A 289 -16.44 -10.53 -2.21
C GLN A 289 -16.48 -10.12 -3.70
N TYR A 290 -15.37 -10.30 -4.41
CA TYR A 290 -15.21 -9.85 -5.80
C TYR A 290 -15.01 -11.00 -6.81
N GLU A 291 -15.47 -12.21 -6.48
CA GLU A 291 -15.52 -13.38 -7.38
C GLU A 291 -14.15 -13.77 -7.97
N GLY A 292 -13.09 -13.74 -7.17
CA GLY A 292 -11.73 -14.11 -7.60
C GLY A 292 -11.05 -13.12 -8.56
N ARG A 293 -11.67 -11.96 -8.85
CA ARG A 293 -11.13 -10.96 -9.80
C ARG A 293 -9.81 -10.34 -9.37
N LEU A 294 -9.46 -10.48 -8.10
CA LEU A 294 -8.25 -9.90 -7.53
C LEU A 294 -7.03 -10.83 -7.65
N ASN A 295 -7.23 -12.13 -7.87
CA ASN A 295 -6.17 -13.13 -7.94
C ASN A 295 -5.41 -13.12 -9.25
N ASP A 296 -6.10 -12.78 -10.36
CA ASP A 296 -5.46 -12.70 -11.66
C ASP A 296 -4.94 -11.27 -11.91
N PRO A 297 -3.62 -11.05 -11.82
CA PRO A 297 -3.04 -9.74 -12.08
C PRO A 297 -3.09 -9.34 -13.56
N THR A 298 -3.47 -10.24 -14.46
CA THR A 298 -3.38 -10.04 -15.92
C THR A 298 -4.18 -8.81 -16.37
N LYS A 299 -5.42 -8.67 -15.89
CA LYS A 299 -6.26 -7.51 -16.22
C LYS A 299 -5.61 -6.20 -15.77
N PHE A 300 -5.11 -6.18 -14.55
CA PHE A 300 -4.45 -5.04 -13.96
C PHE A 300 -3.15 -4.68 -14.70
N LEU A 301 -2.28 -5.66 -14.94
CA LEU A 301 -1.01 -5.44 -15.63
C LEU A 301 -1.24 -5.00 -17.08
N ASN A 302 -2.13 -5.65 -17.81
CA ASN A 302 -2.48 -5.27 -19.18
C ASN A 302 -3.05 -3.86 -19.29
N ALA A 303 -3.72 -3.36 -18.24
CA ALA A 303 -4.23 -2.00 -18.23
C ALA A 303 -3.14 -0.97 -17.87
N LEU A 304 -2.26 -1.26 -16.90
CA LEU A 304 -1.33 -0.25 -16.39
C LEU A 304 0.03 -0.24 -17.09
N VAL A 305 0.57 -1.38 -17.49
CA VAL A 305 1.90 -1.47 -18.13
C VAL A 305 2.03 -0.53 -19.31
N PRO A 306 1.09 -0.51 -20.31
CA PRO A 306 1.18 0.42 -21.43
C PRO A 306 1.12 1.90 -21.02
N LEU A 307 0.33 2.25 -20.01
CA LEU A 307 0.20 3.62 -19.50
C LEU A 307 1.47 4.10 -18.80
N ILE A 308 2.15 3.20 -18.09
CA ILE A 308 3.43 3.46 -17.45
C ILE A 308 4.52 3.62 -18.52
N GLN A 309 4.61 2.69 -19.47
CA GLN A 309 5.60 2.73 -20.55
C GLN A 309 5.47 3.99 -21.44
N SER A 310 4.24 4.47 -21.66
CA SER A 310 3.99 5.71 -22.41
C SER A 310 4.20 6.99 -21.59
N GLY A 311 4.45 6.88 -20.27
CA GLY A 311 4.59 8.02 -19.36
C GLY A 311 3.26 8.71 -19.01
N GLN A 312 2.12 8.11 -19.36
CA GLN A 312 0.79 8.62 -18.98
C GLN A 312 0.52 8.43 -17.48
N ILE A 313 1.00 7.33 -16.90
CA ILE A 313 1.03 7.12 -15.45
C ILE A 313 2.42 7.44 -14.94
N LYS A 314 2.50 8.39 -14.03
CA LYS A 314 3.71 8.77 -13.30
C LYS A 314 3.68 8.14 -11.91
N TRP A 315 4.83 7.65 -11.46
CA TRP A 315 5.01 7.17 -10.09
C TRP A 315 6.39 7.62 -9.58
N SER A 316 6.56 7.59 -8.29
CA SER A 316 7.85 7.86 -7.66
C SER A 316 8.07 6.94 -6.47
N GLU A 317 9.34 6.67 -6.19
CA GLU A 317 9.78 5.80 -5.11
C GLU A 317 10.83 6.51 -4.27
N GLN A 318 10.76 6.30 -2.97
CA GLN A 318 11.81 6.66 -2.03
C GLN A 318 12.48 5.37 -1.59
N VAL A 319 13.67 5.13 -2.14
CA VAL A 319 14.43 3.90 -1.92
C VAL A 319 15.34 4.07 -0.70
N TYR A 320 15.20 3.15 0.25
CA TYR A 320 16.13 2.94 1.34
C TYR A 320 16.96 1.69 1.04
N LYS A 321 18.25 1.69 1.40
CA LYS A 321 19.17 0.58 1.08
C LYS A 321 19.49 -0.22 2.32
N GLY A 322 19.53 -1.55 2.15
CA GLY A 322 19.85 -2.53 3.16
C GLY A 322 18.67 -2.87 4.08
N ILE A 323 18.67 -4.10 4.56
CA ILE A 323 17.62 -4.62 5.46
C ILE A 323 17.59 -3.85 6.80
N GLU A 324 18.69 -3.24 7.21
CA GLU A 324 18.83 -2.42 8.41
C GLU A 324 18.00 -1.14 8.33
N SER A 325 17.67 -0.65 7.13
CA SER A 325 16.90 0.57 6.92
C SER A 325 15.38 0.38 7.04
N VAL A 326 14.91 -0.85 7.23
CA VAL A 326 13.47 -1.18 7.34
C VAL A 326 12.79 -0.37 8.45
N GLY A 327 13.42 -0.28 9.63
CA GLY A 327 12.88 0.50 10.76
C GLY A 327 12.69 1.97 10.42
N GLU A 328 13.66 2.58 9.73
CA GLU A 328 13.60 3.98 9.26
C GLU A 328 12.47 4.17 8.24
N GLY A 329 12.37 3.26 7.26
CA GLY A 329 11.30 3.29 6.26
C GLY A 329 9.90 3.20 6.87
N ILE A 330 9.72 2.35 7.90
CA ILE A 330 8.44 2.24 8.62
C ILE A 330 8.13 3.54 9.36
N VAL A 331 9.08 4.10 10.10
CA VAL A 331 8.88 5.38 10.83
C VAL A 331 8.55 6.50 9.84
N ALA A 332 9.26 6.58 8.71
CA ALA A 332 9.00 7.59 7.69
C ALA A 332 7.56 7.53 7.13
N VAL A 333 7.06 6.32 6.86
CA VAL A 333 5.68 6.12 6.38
C VAL A 333 4.66 6.48 7.47
N GLN A 334 4.87 6.05 8.71
CA GLN A 334 3.92 6.29 9.79
C GLN A 334 3.84 7.77 10.20
N THR A 335 4.95 8.50 10.14
CA THR A 335 5.00 9.94 10.42
C THR A 335 4.63 10.82 9.21
N GLY A 336 4.55 10.22 8.00
CA GLY A 336 4.20 10.92 6.77
C GLY A 336 5.30 11.84 6.22
N VAL A 337 6.56 11.66 6.67
CA VAL A 337 7.71 12.44 6.15
C VAL A 337 8.24 11.91 4.81
N ASN A 338 7.88 10.69 4.42
CA ASN A 338 8.21 10.14 3.11
C ASN A 338 7.61 10.98 1.98
N THR A 339 8.34 11.14 0.89
CA THR A 339 7.94 11.94 -0.27
C THR A 339 7.28 11.10 -1.38
N ALA A 340 7.47 9.79 -1.35
CA ALA A 340 7.00 8.86 -2.37
C ALA A 340 6.74 7.47 -1.75
N LYS A 341 6.41 6.46 -2.58
CA LYS A 341 6.33 5.06 -2.13
C LYS A 341 7.66 4.63 -1.53
N VAL A 342 7.65 4.21 -0.27
CA VAL A 342 8.85 3.68 0.39
C VAL A 342 9.09 2.23 -0.03
N VAL A 343 10.30 1.99 -0.54
CA VAL A 343 10.80 0.69 -0.98
C VAL A 343 12.15 0.44 -0.31
N ILE A 344 12.39 -0.78 0.17
CA ILE A 344 13.70 -1.20 0.67
C ILE A 344 14.39 -2.02 -0.44
N GLU A 345 15.55 -1.60 -0.87
CA GLU A 345 16.47 -2.36 -1.73
C GLU A 345 17.45 -3.13 -0.84
N VAL A 346 17.42 -4.47 -0.90
CA VAL A 346 18.19 -5.38 -0.02
C VAL A 346 19.44 -5.91 -0.69
#